data_9baac8eaca137be0417662b1a3e7b37b
#
_entry.id   9baac8eaca137be0417662b1a3e7b37b
#
_cell.length_a   1.000
_cell.length_b   1.000
_cell.length_c   1.000
_cell.angle_alpha   90.00
_cell.angle_beta   90.00
_cell.angle_gamma   90.00
#
_symmetry.space_group_name_H-M   'P 1'
#
loop_
_entity.id
_entity.type
_entity.pdbx_description
1 polymer ?
#
loop_
_entity_poly.entity_id
_entity_poly.type
_entity_poly.pdbx_seq_one_letter_code
_entity_poly.pdbx_strand_id
1 'polypeptide(L)'
;MEIERKFLVLNEDWKLGAVGTFLHQGYLNRHPQRSVRVRVKGQQAVLTIKGMVSEISRFEYEYPVPLADAEHMLKELCEPPTLEKTRYLVEYEGMCWEIDEFHGDNAGLVVAEIELENEDQPFAKPPWLGEEVSQDPRYLNINLSQHPYCQW
;
A
#
# COMPACT_ATOMS: atom_id res chain seq x y z
N MET A 1 11.13 -1.02 -12.09
CA MET A 1 10.69 -2.15 -11.23
C MET A 1 10.56 -1.66 -9.80
N GLU A 2 9.51 -2.07 -9.11
CA GLU A 2 9.29 -1.75 -7.70
C GLU A 2 9.71 -2.95 -6.85
N ILE A 3 10.51 -2.70 -5.80
CA ILE A 3 10.93 -3.72 -4.85
C ILE A 3 10.60 -3.19 -3.47
N GLU A 4 9.70 -3.87 -2.74
CA GLU A 4 9.32 -3.43 -1.40
C GLU A 4 9.17 -4.60 -0.45
N ARG A 5 9.43 -4.34 0.83
CA ARG A 5 9.21 -5.30 1.91
C ARG A 5 8.22 -4.72 2.91
N LYS A 6 7.41 -5.60 3.48
CA LYS A 6 6.31 -5.24 4.39
C LYS A 6 6.53 -5.81 5.77
N PHE A 7 6.16 -5.01 6.76
CA PHE A 7 6.32 -5.37 8.19
C PHE A 7 5.10 -4.93 8.97
N LEU A 8 4.82 -5.62 10.05
CA LEU A 8 3.92 -5.13 11.07
C LEU A 8 4.67 -4.14 11.96
N VAL A 9 3.97 -3.43 12.83
CA VAL A 9 4.56 -2.50 13.81
C VAL A 9 4.30 -3.00 15.22
N LEU A 10 5.26 -2.75 16.13
CA LEU A 10 5.17 -3.19 17.53
C LEU A 10 4.36 -2.22 18.41
N ASN A 11 4.34 -0.93 18.01
CA ASN A 11 3.73 0.14 18.79
C ASN A 11 3.43 1.33 17.87
N GLU A 12 3.04 2.47 18.43
CA GLU A 12 2.71 3.67 17.67
C GLU A 12 3.79 4.76 17.74
N ASP A 13 4.99 4.45 18.17
CA ASP A 13 6.08 5.43 18.28
C ASP A 13 6.42 6.08 16.93
N TRP A 14 6.22 5.35 15.84
CA TRP A 14 6.41 5.87 14.48
C TRP A 14 5.48 7.05 14.15
N LYS A 15 4.34 7.14 14.83
CA LYS A 15 3.30 8.13 14.52
C LYS A 15 3.62 9.52 15.09
N LEU A 16 4.53 9.60 16.02
CA LEU A 16 4.86 10.83 16.71
C LEU A 16 5.44 11.89 15.73
N GLY A 17 4.71 12.97 15.52
CA GLY A 17 5.11 14.03 14.59
C GLY A 17 4.92 13.71 13.12
N ALA A 18 4.42 12.54 12.77
CA ALA A 18 4.18 12.16 11.38
C ALA A 18 2.88 12.79 10.86
N VAL A 19 2.89 13.17 9.58
CA VAL A 19 1.73 13.75 8.90
C VAL A 19 1.16 12.70 7.95
N GLY A 20 -0.13 12.39 8.12
CA GLY A 20 -0.81 11.40 7.29
C GLY A 20 -1.48 12.00 6.06
N THR A 21 -1.55 11.21 5.00
CA THR A 21 -2.27 11.52 3.78
C THR A 21 -3.29 10.43 3.52
N PHE A 22 -4.55 10.83 3.36
CA PHE A 22 -5.64 9.89 3.08
C PHE A 22 -5.57 9.40 1.63
N LEU A 23 -5.67 8.10 1.44
CA LEU A 23 -5.69 7.45 0.13
C LEU A 23 -6.99 6.64 -0.01
N HIS A 24 -7.66 6.82 -1.15
CA HIS A 24 -8.81 6.00 -1.53
C HIS A 24 -8.45 5.30 -2.85
N GLN A 25 -8.50 3.98 -2.85
CA GLN A 25 -8.07 3.20 -4.01
C GLN A 25 -8.97 2.01 -4.26
N GLY A 26 -8.99 1.56 -5.51
CA GLY A 26 -9.73 0.40 -5.93
C GLY A 26 -9.05 -0.26 -7.12
N TYR A 27 -9.52 -1.46 -7.46
CA TYR A 27 -8.92 -2.26 -8.53
C TYR A 27 -9.91 -2.45 -9.67
N LEU A 28 -9.47 -2.04 -10.88
CA LEU A 28 -10.18 -2.37 -12.11
C LEU A 28 -9.91 -3.83 -12.51
N ASN A 29 -8.75 -4.34 -12.12
CA ASN A 29 -8.38 -5.74 -12.31
C ASN A 29 -7.51 -6.20 -11.14
N ARG A 30 -7.89 -7.29 -10.49
CA ARG A 30 -7.19 -7.84 -9.32
C ARG A 30 -6.23 -8.98 -9.65
N HIS A 31 -6.04 -9.31 -10.91
CA HIS A 31 -5.13 -10.41 -11.26
C HIS A 31 -3.69 -10.05 -10.90
N PRO A 32 -2.96 -10.88 -10.09
CA PRO A 32 -1.62 -10.53 -9.62
C PRO A 32 -0.59 -10.26 -10.73
N GLN A 33 -0.76 -10.88 -11.89
CA GLN A 33 0.17 -10.72 -13.01
C GLN A 33 -0.10 -9.46 -13.84
N ARG A 34 -1.24 -8.81 -13.63
CA ARG A 34 -1.63 -7.62 -14.38
C ARG A 34 -2.67 -6.81 -13.63
N SER A 35 -2.38 -6.46 -12.39
CA SER A 35 -3.32 -5.67 -11.59
C SER A 35 -3.40 -4.24 -12.13
N VAL A 36 -4.59 -3.66 -12.05
CA VAL A 36 -4.84 -2.27 -12.46
C VAL A 36 -5.55 -1.58 -11.30
N ARG A 37 -4.89 -0.58 -10.73
CA ARG A 37 -5.38 0.16 -9.56
C ARG A 37 -5.58 1.63 -9.93
N VAL A 38 -6.67 2.22 -9.46
CA VAL A 38 -6.85 3.66 -9.43
C VAL A 38 -6.77 4.14 -7.99
N ARG A 39 -6.05 5.24 -7.76
CA ARG A 39 -5.86 5.83 -6.42
C ARG A 39 -6.08 7.32 -6.48
N VAL A 40 -6.86 7.82 -5.51
CA VAL A 40 -7.04 9.26 -5.28
C VAL A 40 -6.28 9.65 -4.02
N LYS A 41 -5.48 10.69 -4.13
CA LYS A 41 -4.70 11.29 -3.05
C LYS A 41 -4.88 12.82 -3.11
N GLY A 42 -5.72 13.37 -2.23
CA GLY A 42 -6.07 14.78 -2.28
C GLY A 42 -6.73 15.14 -3.60
N GLN A 43 -6.15 16.08 -4.34
CA GLN A 43 -6.64 16.50 -5.65
C GLN A 43 -5.96 15.78 -6.81
N GLN A 44 -5.13 14.80 -6.52
CA GLN A 44 -4.39 14.03 -7.52
C GLN A 44 -4.90 12.62 -7.60
N ALA A 45 -4.79 12.04 -8.80
CA ALA A 45 -5.16 10.65 -9.02
C ALA A 45 -4.19 9.99 -9.98
N VAL A 46 -3.92 8.70 -9.75
CA VAL A 46 -3.03 7.91 -10.59
C VAL A 46 -3.64 6.56 -10.92
N LEU A 47 -3.34 6.08 -12.10
CA LEU A 47 -3.62 4.71 -12.52
C LEU A 47 -2.31 3.94 -12.46
N THR A 48 -2.30 2.79 -11.78
CA THR A 48 -1.11 1.98 -11.59
C THR A 48 -1.33 0.58 -12.12
N ILE A 49 -0.41 0.14 -12.97
CA ILE A 49 -0.43 -1.21 -13.53
C ILE A 49 0.76 -1.95 -12.94
N LYS A 50 0.51 -3.12 -12.33
CA LYS A 50 1.57 -3.93 -11.72
C LYS A 50 1.50 -5.36 -12.20
N GLY A 51 2.69 -5.99 -12.33
CA GLY A 51 2.83 -7.41 -12.60
C GLY A 51 3.84 -8.03 -11.64
N MET A 52 3.47 -9.14 -11.00
CA MET A 52 4.34 -9.82 -10.03
C MET A 52 5.54 -10.46 -10.73
N VAL A 53 6.74 -10.22 -10.17
CA VAL A 53 8.00 -10.85 -10.60
C VAL A 53 8.47 -11.83 -9.53
N SER A 54 8.41 -11.41 -8.24
CA SER A 54 8.70 -12.24 -7.08
C SER A 54 7.79 -11.81 -5.93
N GLU A 55 7.99 -12.35 -4.74
CA GLU A 55 7.20 -11.97 -3.57
C GLU A 55 7.35 -10.49 -3.19
N ILE A 56 8.49 -9.87 -3.53
CA ILE A 56 8.78 -8.48 -3.18
C ILE A 56 9.04 -7.59 -4.39
N SER A 57 9.18 -8.15 -5.60
CA SER A 57 9.47 -7.38 -6.82
C SER A 57 8.29 -7.39 -7.78
N ARG A 58 8.00 -6.23 -8.37
CA ARG A 58 6.92 -6.05 -9.34
C ARG A 58 7.35 -5.12 -10.46
N PHE A 59 6.87 -5.37 -11.67
CA PHE A 59 6.81 -4.33 -12.69
C PHE A 59 5.76 -3.32 -12.22
N GLU A 60 6.05 -2.03 -12.38
CA GLU A 60 5.12 -0.97 -12.01
C GLU A 60 5.13 0.13 -13.07
N TYR A 61 3.94 0.52 -13.51
CA TYR A 61 3.73 1.65 -14.41
C TYR A 61 2.66 2.55 -13.81
N GLU A 62 2.96 3.84 -13.65
CA GLU A 62 2.03 4.80 -13.07
C GLU A 62 1.77 5.94 -14.02
N TYR A 63 0.53 6.33 -14.17
CA TYR A 63 0.11 7.42 -15.03
C TYR A 63 -0.88 8.31 -14.29
N PRO A 64 -0.65 9.65 -14.27
CA PRO A 64 -1.65 10.55 -13.71
C PRO A 64 -2.91 10.51 -14.58
N VAL A 65 -4.06 10.59 -13.91
CA VAL A 65 -5.37 10.66 -14.57
C VAL A 65 -6.17 11.81 -13.98
N PRO A 66 -7.14 12.37 -14.71
CA PRO A 66 -8.01 13.41 -14.14
C PRO A 66 -8.74 12.92 -12.90
N LEU A 67 -8.85 13.78 -11.88
CA LEU A 67 -9.52 13.44 -10.63
C LEU A 67 -10.96 12.98 -10.86
N ALA A 68 -11.70 13.68 -11.71
CA ALA A 68 -13.09 13.31 -12.02
C ALA A 68 -13.19 11.92 -12.63
N ASP A 69 -12.26 11.54 -13.49
CA ASP A 69 -12.22 10.20 -14.09
C ASP A 69 -11.95 9.15 -13.02
N ALA A 70 -10.99 9.41 -12.15
CA ALA A 70 -10.63 8.49 -11.06
C ALA A 70 -11.80 8.27 -10.10
N GLU A 71 -12.50 9.33 -9.73
CA GLU A 71 -13.67 9.24 -8.85
C GLU A 71 -14.78 8.40 -9.49
N HIS A 72 -15.00 8.56 -10.79
CA HIS A 72 -15.97 7.76 -11.54
C HIS A 72 -15.54 6.29 -11.59
N MET A 73 -14.26 6.02 -11.85
CA MET A 73 -13.73 4.65 -11.85
C MET A 73 -13.91 3.96 -10.51
N LEU A 74 -13.63 4.67 -9.41
CA LEU A 74 -13.79 4.12 -8.06
C LEU A 74 -15.26 3.77 -7.77
N LYS A 75 -16.17 4.60 -8.22
CA LYS A 75 -17.60 4.41 -7.96
C LYS A 75 -18.25 3.36 -8.85
N GLU A 76 -17.90 3.34 -10.14
CA GLU A 76 -18.66 2.59 -11.14
C GLU A 76 -17.91 1.39 -11.76
N LEU A 77 -16.60 1.43 -11.79
CA LEU A 77 -15.80 0.44 -12.54
C LEU A 77 -14.91 -0.44 -11.68
N CYS A 78 -14.50 0.02 -10.50
CA CYS A 78 -13.67 -0.79 -9.62
C CYS A 78 -14.47 -1.95 -9.03
N GLU A 79 -13.80 -3.09 -8.92
CA GLU A 79 -14.37 -4.24 -8.22
C GLU A 79 -14.55 -3.89 -6.74
N PRO A 80 -15.78 -3.95 -6.21
CA PRO A 80 -16.01 -3.63 -4.80
C PRO A 80 -15.50 -4.74 -3.89
N PRO A 81 -15.14 -4.42 -2.64
CA PRO A 81 -15.08 -3.08 -2.07
C PRO A 81 -13.80 -2.34 -2.44
N THR A 82 -13.85 -1.01 -2.43
CA THR A 82 -12.66 -0.18 -2.52
C THR A 82 -11.98 -0.11 -1.16
N LEU A 83 -10.75 0.41 -1.10
CA LEU A 83 -9.93 0.41 0.09
C LEU A 83 -9.53 1.83 0.48
N GLU A 84 -9.62 2.13 1.77
CA GLU A 84 -9.23 3.41 2.33
C GLU A 84 -8.15 3.23 3.36
N LYS A 85 -7.12 4.10 3.33
CA LYS A 85 -6.04 4.08 4.30
C LYS A 85 -5.43 5.47 4.43
N THR A 86 -4.71 5.70 5.53
CA THR A 86 -3.89 6.89 5.72
C THR A 86 -2.45 6.47 5.68
N ARG A 87 -1.67 7.13 4.82
CA ARG A 87 -0.25 6.85 4.67
C ARG A 87 0.58 7.90 5.37
N TYR A 88 1.52 7.46 6.19
CA TYR A 88 2.49 8.31 6.88
C TYR A 88 3.88 8.02 6.33
N LEU A 89 4.66 9.08 6.11
CA LEU A 89 6.05 8.96 5.70
C LEU A 89 6.93 9.19 6.92
N VAL A 90 7.75 8.21 7.25
CA VAL A 90 8.62 8.25 8.44
C VAL A 90 10.04 7.94 8.02
N GLU A 91 10.96 8.87 8.25
CA GLU A 91 12.36 8.65 7.95
C GLU A 91 13.09 8.01 9.13
N TYR A 92 13.94 7.04 8.81
CA TYR A 92 14.79 6.38 9.79
C TYR A 92 16.11 5.98 9.12
N GLU A 93 17.23 6.48 9.67
CA GLU A 93 18.59 6.16 9.18
C GLU A 93 18.73 6.34 7.65
N GLY A 94 18.22 7.47 7.14
CA GLY A 94 18.32 7.81 5.72
C GLY A 94 17.34 7.10 4.80
N MET A 95 16.48 6.25 5.33
CA MET A 95 15.47 5.53 4.55
C MET A 95 14.07 6.04 4.89
N CYS A 96 13.21 6.10 3.88
CA CYS A 96 11.82 6.51 4.08
C CYS A 96 10.93 5.27 4.21
N TRP A 97 10.20 5.18 5.33
CA TRP A 97 9.19 4.16 5.56
C TRP A 97 7.83 4.73 5.24
N GLU A 98 7.04 3.95 4.51
CA GLU A 98 5.64 4.26 4.26
C GLU A 98 4.80 3.40 5.19
N ILE A 99 4.04 4.05 6.09
CA ILE A 99 3.23 3.34 7.08
C ILE A 99 1.77 3.59 6.78
N ASP A 100 1.06 2.52 6.47
CA ASP A 100 -0.35 2.56 6.12
C ASP A 100 -1.21 2.13 7.29
N GLU A 101 -2.06 3.03 7.75
CA GLU A 101 -3.09 2.77 8.75
C GLU A 101 -4.41 2.59 7.99
N PHE A 102 -4.94 1.38 8.02
CA PHE A 102 -6.13 1.03 7.25
C PHE A 102 -7.41 1.42 7.97
N HIS A 103 -8.45 1.72 7.19
CA HIS A 103 -9.76 2.11 7.67
C HIS A 103 -10.84 1.12 7.23
N GLY A 104 -12.10 1.37 7.67
CA GLY A 104 -13.23 0.53 7.31
C GLY A 104 -13.07 -0.91 7.80
N ASP A 105 -13.28 -1.87 6.93
CA ASP A 105 -13.19 -3.30 7.26
C ASP A 105 -11.77 -3.76 7.58
N ASN A 106 -10.77 -2.95 7.29
CA ASN A 106 -9.37 -3.23 7.60
C ASN A 106 -8.87 -2.44 8.82
N ALA A 107 -9.75 -1.76 9.53
CA ALA A 107 -9.39 -0.98 10.70
C ALA A 107 -8.67 -1.83 11.75
N GLY A 108 -7.63 -1.27 12.34
CA GLY A 108 -6.77 -1.97 13.30
C GLY A 108 -5.50 -2.53 12.67
N LEU A 109 -5.44 -2.63 11.35
CA LEU A 109 -4.26 -3.08 10.64
C LEU A 109 -3.35 -1.89 10.32
N VAL A 110 -2.06 -2.04 10.65
CA VAL A 110 -1.01 -1.07 10.30
C VAL A 110 0.13 -1.84 9.67
N VAL A 111 0.54 -1.42 8.47
CA VAL A 111 1.62 -2.06 7.71
C VAL A 111 2.67 -1.03 7.35
N ALA A 112 3.93 -1.34 7.65
CA ALA A 112 5.07 -0.52 7.30
C ALA A 112 5.77 -1.11 6.06
N GLU A 113 6.04 -0.27 5.07
CA GLU A 113 6.68 -0.68 3.83
C GLU A 113 7.97 0.11 3.62
N ILE A 114 8.98 -0.58 3.10
CA ILE A 114 10.22 0.06 2.66
C ILE A 114 10.50 -0.34 1.21
N GLU A 115 10.79 0.66 0.37
CA GLU A 115 11.16 0.45 -1.02
C GLU A 115 12.67 0.35 -1.13
N LEU A 116 13.14 -0.66 -1.86
CA LEU A 116 14.55 -1.00 -2.01
C LEU A 116 14.99 -0.89 -3.47
N GLU A 117 16.29 -0.76 -3.70
CA GLU A 117 16.87 -0.74 -5.05
C GLU A 117 17.12 -2.15 -5.58
N ASN A 118 17.35 -3.10 -4.68
CA ASN A 118 17.47 -4.53 -5.01
C ASN A 118 16.95 -5.38 -3.84
N GLU A 119 16.70 -6.66 -4.11
CA GLU A 119 16.07 -7.56 -3.12
C GLU A 119 16.96 -7.82 -1.90
N ASP A 120 18.27 -7.68 -2.04
CA ASP A 120 19.25 -7.96 -0.96
C ASP A 120 19.71 -6.69 -0.25
N GLN A 121 19.17 -5.54 -0.57
CA GLN A 121 19.62 -4.28 0.01
C GLN A 121 19.44 -4.29 1.54
N PRO A 122 20.52 -4.01 2.31
CA PRO A 122 20.39 -3.88 3.76
C PRO A 122 19.74 -2.56 4.15
N PHE A 123 19.06 -2.55 5.28
CA PHE A 123 18.48 -1.35 5.85
C PHE A 123 18.43 -1.46 7.37
N ALA A 124 18.45 -0.31 8.06
CA ALA A 124 18.33 -0.26 9.50
C ALA A 124 16.89 -0.53 9.91
N LYS A 125 16.69 -1.34 10.95
CA LYS A 125 15.35 -1.66 11.47
C LYS A 125 15.01 -0.69 12.60
N PRO A 126 13.96 0.15 12.42
CA PRO A 126 13.51 1.05 13.49
C PRO A 126 13.03 0.27 14.72
N PRO A 127 13.10 0.89 15.92
CA PRO A 127 12.66 0.21 17.16
C PRO A 127 11.19 -0.18 17.18
N TRP A 128 10.34 0.50 16.40
CA TRP A 128 8.91 0.22 16.30
C TRP A 128 8.56 -0.85 15.25
N LEU A 129 9.55 -1.34 14.51
CA LEU A 129 9.31 -2.32 13.45
C LEU A 129 9.05 -3.70 14.05
N GLY A 130 8.04 -4.38 13.54
CA GLY A 130 7.64 -5.72 13.96
C GLY A 130 8.03 -6.80 12.97
N GLU A 131 7.21 -7.84 12.92
CA GLU A 131 7.43 -9.01 12.07
C GLU A 131 7.32 -8.66 10.59
N GLU A 132 8.20 -9.24 9.79
CA GLU A 132 8.09 -9.13 8.33
C GLU A 132 6.96 -10.02 7.81
N VAL A 133 6.11 -9.44 6.97
CA VAL A 133 4.94 -10.12 6.38
C VAL A 133 4.97 -10.09 4.85
N SER A 134 6.13 -9.84 4.26
CA SER A 134 6.29 -9.73 2.80
C SER A 134 5.83 -10.99 2.05
N GLN A 135 5.92 -12.15 2.67
CA GLN A 135 5.58 -13.44 2.07
C GLN A 135 4.16 -13.90 2.37
N ASP A 136 3.43 -13.13 3.17
CA ASP A 136 2.04 -13.46 3.51
C ASP A 136 1.09 -12.68 2.59
N PRO A 137 0.44 -13.37 1.63
CA PRO A 137 -0.42 -12.70 0.66
C PRO A 137 -1.63 -11.98 1.26
N ARG A 138 -2.02 -12.28 2.51
CA ARG A 138 -3.13 -11.58 3.19
C ARG A 138 -2.88 -10.09 3.29
N TYR A 139 -1.62 -9.66 3.39
CA TYR A 139 -1.25 -8.25 3.57
C TYR A 139 -1.13 -7.47 2.26
N LEU A 140 -1.25 -8.10 1.12
CA LEU A 140 -1.31 -7.39 -0.16
C LEU A 140 -2.62 -6.60 -0.24
N ASN A 141 -2.53 -5.32 -0.63
CA ASN A 141 -3.72 -4.46 -0.72
C ASN A 141 -4.80 -5.06 -1.63
N ILE A 142 -4.39 -5.71 -2.71
CA ILE A 142 -5.30 -6.38 -3.63
C ILE A 142 -6.12 -7.48 -2.92
N ASN A 143 -5.51 -8.19 -1.98
CA ASN A 143 -6.18 -9.24 -1.21
C ASN A 143 -6.96 -8.68 -0.03
N LEU A 144 -6.49 -7.61 0.60
CA LEU A 144 -7.23 -6.91 1.67
C LEU A 144 -8.56 -6.36 1.17
N SER A 145 -8.63 -5.98 -0.10
CA SER A 145 -9.88 -5.50 -0.70
C SER A 145 -10.91 -6.62 -0.90
N GLN A 146 -10.50 -7.89 -0.96
CA GLN A 146 -11.39 -9.04 -1.13
C GLN A 146 -11.63 -9.80 0.17
N HIS A 147 -10.61 -9.90 1.01
CA HIS A 147 -10.67 -10.62 2.28
C HIS A 147 -10.13 -9.70 3.39
N PRO A 148 -10.99 -8.80 3.89
CA PRO A 148 -10.55 -7.75 4.80
C PRO A 148 -10.13 -8.29 6.18
N TYR A 149 -9.33 -7.49 6.85
CA TYR A 149 -8.74 -7.81 8.15
C TYR A 149 -9.77 -8.21 9.19
N CYS A 150 -10.95 -7.60 9.19
CA CYS A 150 -12.02 -7.93 10.14
C CYS A 150 -12.57 -9.35 9.98
N GLN A 151 -12.23 -10.04 8.90
CA GLN A 151 -12.69 -11.40 8.64
C GLN A 151 -11.60 -12.46 8.83
N TRP A 152 -10.45 -12.06 9.30
CA TRP A 152 -9.35 -13.00 9.53
C TRP A 152 -9.57 -13.90 10.74
#